data_d4eeaa32a41d96c162ef0ac21e090484
#
_entry.id   d4eeaa32a41d96c162ef0ac21e090484
#
_cell.length_a   1.000
_cell.length_b   1.000
_cell.length_c   1.000
_cell.angle_alpha   90.00
_cell.angle_beta   90.00
_cell.angle_gamma   90.00
#
_symmetry.space_group_name_H-M   'P 1'
#
loop_
_entity.id
_entity.type
_entity.pdbx_description
1 polymer ?
#
loop_
_entity_poly.entity_id
_entity_poly.type
_entity_poly.pdbx_seq_one_letter_code
_entity_poly.pdbx_strand_id
1 'polypeptide(L)'
;MERLQVAVLGAGGLVAQRLQQRLANHPWFTLSAVAGSARFLGQPLDEVPWVLEERRPTLPKLTVLDVNAPDTARQLREQGVCLAFSALPSDTAMHLEPQWAEAGITVFSNASAHRRVDGVPLVIPEINAEALRPASGTHLRHACATNCTLLPLVF
;
A
#
# COMPACT_ATOMS: atom_id res chain seq x y z
N MET A 1 14.68 -0.01 17.62
CA MET A 1 14.68 -0.53 16.24
C MET A 1 14.14 0.57 15.35
N GLU A 2 14.85 0.91 14.27
CA GLU A 2 14.39 1.92 13.31
C GLU A 2 13.14 1.41 12.59
N ARG A 3 12.12 2.27 12.46
CA ARG A 3 10.87 1.90 11.78
C ARG A 3 11.07 1.95 10.27
N LEU A 4 10.50 1.02 9.54
CA LEU A 4 10.51 1.03 8.08
C LEU A 4 9.62 2.16 7.56
N GLN A 5 10.14 2.92 6.59
CA GLN A 5 9.38 3.94 5.91
C GLN A 5 8.46 3.31 4.87
N VAL A 6 7.18 3.66 4.94
CA VAL A 6 6.16 3.07 4.07
C VAL A 6 5.30 4.14 3.40
N ALA A 7 4.79 3.79 2.21
CA ALA A 7 3.82 4.59 1.48
C ALA A 7 2.42 3.94 1.52
N VAL A 8 1.39 4.76 1.38
CA VAL A 8 0.02 4.32 1.06
C VAL A 8 -0.35 4.82 -0.32
N LEU A 9 -0.76 3.89 -1.19
CA LEU A 9 -1.27 4.21 -2.53
C LEU A 9 -2.79 4.27 -2.46
N GLY A 10 -3.31 5.46 -2.65
CA GLY A 10 -4.70 5.86 -2.42
C GLY A 10 -4.79 6.82 -1.24
N ALA A 11 -5.43 7.98 -1.44
CA ALA A 11 -5.51 9.02 -0.41
C ALA A 11 -6.88 9.08 0.29
N GLY A 12 -7.97 9.12 -0.49
CA GLY A 12 -9.31 9.41 0.02
C GLY A 12 -10.26 8.21 0.08
N GLY A 13 -9.83 7.03 -0.34
CA GLY A 13 -10.65 5.81 -0.30
C GLY A 13 -10.73 5.20 1.10
N LEU A 14 -11.80 4.47 1.38
CA LEU A 14 -12.06 3.85 2.68
C LEU A 14 -10.91 2.92 3.13
N VAL A 15 -10.44 2.05 2.25
CA VAL A 15 -9.33 1.13 2.55
C VAL A 15 -8.03 1.89 2.76
N ALA A 16 -7.74 2.87 1.91
CA ALA A 16 -6.55 3.71 2.07
C ALA A 16 -6.53 4.43 3.42
N GLN A 17 -7.66 4.98 3.84
CA GLN A 17 -7.77 5.66 5.13
C GLN A 17 -7.69 4.68 6.31
N ARG A 18 -8.20 3.47 6.16
CA ARG A 18 -8.01 2.42 7.18
C ARG A 18 -6.53 2.05 7.33
N LEU A 19 -5.78 1.96 6.23
CA LEU A 19 -4.33 1.77 6.25
C LEU A 19 -3.62 2.94 6.94
N GLN A 20 -3.96 4.19 6.58
CA GLN A 20 -3.41 5.38 7.24
C GLN A 20 -3.68 5.37 8.75
N GLN A 21 -4.91 5.02 9.16
CA GLN A 21 -5.30 4.91 10.56
C GLN A 21 -4.44 3.87 11.31
N ARG A 22 -4.23 2.70 10.71
CA ARG A 22 -3.42 1.63 11.31
C ARG A 22 -1.95 1.98 11.38
N LEU A 23 -1.46 2.79 10.45
CA LEU A 23 -0.05 3.23 10.41
C LEU A 23 0.25 4.40 11.35
N ALA A 24 -0.74 5.16 11.83
CA ALA A 24 -0.54 6.35 12.65
C ALA A 24 0.37 6.13 13.86
N ASN A 25 0.24 4.99 14.55
CA ASN A 25 1.04 4.63 15.72
C ASN A 25 1.62 3.22 15.59
N HIS A 26 1.97 2.80 14.37
CA HIS A 26 2.44 1.44 14.16
C HIS A 26 3.84 1.23 14.75
N PRO A 27 4.10 0.10 15.46
CA PRO A 27 5.39 -0.11 16.12
C PRO A 27 6.57 -0.30 15.16
N TRP A 28 6.34 -0.80 13.95
CA TRP A 28 7.38 -1.15 12.98
C TRP A 28 7.40 -0.27 11.73
N PHE A 29 6.34 0.47 11.46
CA PHE A 29 6.21 1.27 10.24
C PHE A 29 6.02 2.75 10.55
N THR A 30 6.58 3.59 9.69
CA THR A 30 6.34 5.04 9.66
C THR A 30 5.70 5.40 8.34
N LEU A 31 4.50 5.97 8.37
CA LEU A 31 3.86 6.51 7.18
C LEU A 31 4.66 7.74 6.70
N SER A 32 5.35 7.59 5.59
CA SER A 32 6.27 8.62 5.05
C SER A 32 5.76 9.24 3.75
N ALA A 33 4.81 8.59 3.06
CA ALA A 33 4.23 9.12 1.84
C ALA A 33 2.80 8.62 1.63
N VAL A 34 2.00 9.45 0.97
CA VAL A 34 0.69 9.07 0.44
C VAL A 34 0.65 9.53 -1.02
N ALA A 35 0.34 8.63 -1.93
CA ALA A 35 0.18 8.94 -3.34
C ALA A 35 -1.26 8.60 -3.77
N GLY A 36 -1.87 9.47 -4.55
CA GLY A 36 -3.26 9.31 -4.97
C GLY A 36 -3.51 9.82 -6.38
N SER A 37 -4.78 9.82 -6.76
CA SER A 37 -5.23 10.33 -8.05
C SER A 37 -5.18 11.87 -8.11
N ALA A 38 -5.33 12.41 -9.31
CA ALA A 38 -5.39 13.85 -9.56
C ALA A 38 -6.40 14.61 -8.67
N ARG A 39 -7.44 13.92 -8.17
CA ARG A 39 -8.45 14.52 -7.30
C ARG A 39 -7.88 15.18 -6.05
N PHE A 40 -6.85 14.60 -5.45
CA PHE A 40 -6.24 15.08 -4.20
C PHE A 40 -4.78 15.50 -4.36
N LEU A 41 -4.27 15.48 -5.58
CA LEU A 41 -2.89 15.83 -5.89
C LEU A 41 -2.52 17.21 -5.32
N GLY A 42 -1.41 17.25 -4.59
CA GLY A 42 -0.87 18.48 -4.00
C GLY A 42 -1.61 18.98 -2.75
N GLN A 43 -2.69 18.32 -2.34
CA GLN A 43 -3.40 18.69 -1.11
C GLN A 43 -2.65 18.18 0.13
N PRO A 44 -2.64 18.94 1.22
CA PRO A 44 -2.26 18.42 2.53
C PRO A 44 -3.11 17.22 2.91
N LEU A 45 -2.49 16.16 3.45
CA LEU A 45 -3.20 14.92 3.77
C LEU A 45 -4.33 15.14 4.80
N ASP A 46 -4.14 16.06 5.73
CA ASP A 46 -5.13 16.41 6.74
C ASP A 46 -6.36 17.16 6.19
N GLU A 47 -6.26 17.73 4.98
CA GLU A 47 -7.37 18.37 4.27
C GLU A 47 -8.15 17.38 3.38
N VAL A 48 -7.63 16.19 3.09
CA VAL A 48 -8.37 15.16 2.36
C VAL A 48 -9.59 14.72 3.20
N PRO A 49 -10.82 14.72 2.66
CA PRO A 49 -12.01 14.34 3.41
C PRO A 49 -11.86 12.96 4.07
N TRP A 50 -12.11 12.88 5.37
CA TRP A 50 -12.05 11.63 6.12
C TRP A 50 -13.40 10.92 6.04
N VAL A 51 -13.40 9.66 5.55
CA VAL A 51 -14.63 8.90 5.28
C VAL A 51 -14.90 7.79 6.29
N LEU A 52 -13.96 7.50 7.19
CA LEU A 52 -14.18 6.53 8.26
C LEU A 52 -15.05 7.15 9.36
N GLU A 53 -15.87 6.32 10.01
CA GLU A 53 -16.71 6.73 11.14
C GLU A 53 -15.88 7.18 12.35
N GLU A 54 -14.74 6.50 12.57
CA GLU A 54 -13.85 6.83 13.67
C GLU A 54 -13.10 8.14 13.40
N ARG A 55 -12.81 8.85 14.46
CA ARG A 55 -12.03 10.09 14.38
C ARG A 55 -10.70 9.85 13.67
N ARG A 56 -10.33 10.76 12.77
CA ARG A 56 -9.00 10.77 12.15
C ARG A 56 -7.91 10.82 13.23
N PRO A 57 -6.95 9.91 13.21
CA PRO A 57 -5.79 9.98 14.10
C PRO A 57 -4.88 11.15 13.70
N THR A 58 -3.94 11.51 14.56
CA THR A 58 -2.86 12.40 14.18
C THR A 58 -1.96 11.70 13.17
N LEU A 59 -1.91 12.23 11.97
CA LEU A 59 -1.07 11.73 10.87
C LEU A 59 0.12 12.67 10.66
N PRO A 60 1.21 12.20 10.04
CA PRO A 60 2.30 13.06 9.62
C PRO A 60 1.79 14.15 8.65
N LYS A 61 2.43 15.31 8.68
CA LYS A 61 2.16 16.39 7.72
C LYS A 61 2.73 15.99 6.35
N LEU A 62 1.91 15.41 5.53
CA LEU A 62 2.24 14.94 4.18
C LEU A 62 1.39 15.68 3.15
N THR A 63 1.94 15.81 1.96
CA THR A 63 1.21 16.24 0.76
C THR A 63 0.93 15.03 -0.11
N VAL A 64 -0.27 14.94 -0.67
CA VAL A 64 -0.63 13.84 -1.57
C VAL A 64 0.16 13.95 -2.87
N LEU A 65 0.93 12.93 -3.18
CA LEU A 65 1.74 12.82 -4.39
C LEU A 65 0.93 12.23 -5.55
N ASP A 66 1.39 12.45 -6.77
CA ASP A 66 0.79 11.84 -7.97
C ASP A 66 1.22 10.37 -8.08
N VAL A 67 0.25 9.46 -7.94
CA VAL A 67 0.52 8.02 -8.10
C VAL A 67 0.85 7.64 -9.54
N ASN A 68 0.43 8.44 -10.53
CA ASN A 68 0.66 8.19 -11.95
C ASN A 68 1.98 8.79 -12.47
N ALA A 69 2.61 9.68 -11.70
CA ALA A 69 3.86 10.27 -12.14
C ALA A 69 4.98 9.21 -12.17
N PRO A 70 5.67 9.04 -13.31
CA PRO A 70 6.61 7.92 -13.52
C PRO A 70 7.78 7.92 -12.53
N ASP A 71 8.13 9.08 -11.99
CA ASP A 71 9.27 9.23 -11.08
C ASP A 71 8.90 9.13 -9.60
N THR A 72 7.62 9.17 -9.25
CA THR A 72 7.20 9.19 -7.83
C THR A 72 7.73 7.99 -7.06
N ALA A 73 7.58 6.79 -7.58
CA ALA A 73 8.06 5.58 -6.92
C ALA A 73 9.59 5.58 -6.74
N ARG A 74 10.33 5.97 -7.77
CA ARG A 74 11.80 6.05 -7.72
C ARG A 74 12.27 7.06 -6.68
N GLN A 75 11.72 8.27 -6.70
CA GLN A 75 12.06 9.31 -5.74
C GLN A 75 11.79 8.89 -4.30
N LEU A 76 10.65 8.24 -4.05
CA LEU A 76 10.33 7.72 -2.72
C LEU A 76 11.28 6.60 -2.30
N ARG A 77 11.68 5.75 -3.24
CA ARG A 77 12.68 4.71 -2.96
C ARG A 77 14.03 5.31 -2.57
N GLU A 78 14.48 6.34 -3.26
CA GLU A 78 15.69 7.09 -2.93
C GLU A 78 15.62 7.78 -1.56
N GLN A 79 14.43 8.20 -1.13
CA GLN A 79 14.15 8.77 0.19
C GLN A 79 14.02 7.72 1.31
N GLY A 80 14.18 6.43 0.98
CA GLY A 80 14.16 5.35 1.98
C GLY A 80 12.82 4.62 2.11
N VAL A 81 11.79 4.96 1.33
CA VAL A 81 10.56 4.18 1.30
C VAL A 81 10.84 2.82 0.68
N CYS A 82 10.60 1.75 1.43
CA CYS A 82 10.88 0.39 0.99
C CYS A 82 9.64 -0.44 0.72
N LEU A 83 8.46 0.02 1.17
CA LEU A 83 7.22 -0.73 1.17
C LEU A 83 6.04 0.17 0.87
N ALA A 84 5.09 -0.30 0.07
CA ALA A 84 3.85 0.39 -0.23
C ALA A 84 2.65 -0.51 0.05
N PHE A 85 1.66 0.03 0.77
CA PHE A 85 0.34 -0.57 0.91
C PHE A 85 -0.59 0.05 -0.12
N SER A 86 -1.07 -0.75 -1.06
CA SER A 86 -1.90 -0.27 -2.17
C SER A 86 -3.38 -0.54 -1.92
N ALA A 87 -4.16 0.52 -2.02
CA ALA A 87 -5.61 0.53 -2.02
C ALA A 87 -6.17 1.22 -3.27
N LEU A 88 -5.48 1.04 -4.40
CA LEU A 88 -5.90 1.56 -5.69
C LEU A 88 -7.07 0.75 -6.26
N PRO A 89 -7.91 1.37 -7.12
CA PRO A 89 -8.85 0.62 -7.95
C PRO A 89 -8.12 -0.41 -8.82
N SER A 90 -8.77 -1.55 -9.12
CA SER A 90 -8.12 -2.69 -9.78
C SER A 90 -7.58 -2.37 -11.18
N ASP A 91 -8.25 -1.54 -11.96
CA ASP A 91 -7.79 -1.07 -13.26
C ASP A 91 -6.50 -0.22 -13.15
N THR A 92 -6.47 0.68 -12.18
CA THR A 92 -5.29 1.50 -11.88
C THR A 92 -4.15 0.64 -11.33
N ALA A 93 -4.44 -0.26 -10.39
CA ALA A 93 -3.48 -1.17 -9.78
C ALA A 93 -2.79 -2.07 -10.82
N MET A 94 -3.54 -2.54 -11.81
CA MET A 94 -3.03 -3.39 -12.89
C MET A 94 -1.78 -2.80 -13.57
N HIS A 95 -1.76 -1.48 -13.74
CA HIS A 95 -0.70 -0.79 -14.45
C HIS A 95 0.35 -0.17 -13.52
N LEU A 96 -0.06 0.37 -12.38
CA LEU A 96 0.83 1.14 -11.53
C LEU A 96 1.61 0.27 -10.53
N GLU A 97 1.00 -0.75 -9.93
CA GLU A 97 1.68 -1.55 -8.90
C GLU A 97 2.95 -2.24 -9.42
N PRO A 98 2.99 -2.81 -10.66
CA PRO A 98 4.22 -3.34 -11.21
C PRO A 98 5.35 -2.29 -11.33
N GLN A 99 5.01 -1.05 -11.73
CA GLN A 99 6.00 0.03 -11.83
C GLN A 99 6.61 0.39 -10.48
N TRP A 100 5.80 0.39 -9.41
CA TRP A 100 6.28 0.60 -8.05
C TRP A 100 7.19 -0.55 -7.59
N ALA A 101 6.81 -1.79 -7.91
CA ALA A 101 7.63 -2.96 -7.63
C ALA A 101 8.97 -2.93 -8.38
N GLU A 102 8.97 -2.54 -9.65
CA GLU A 102 10.18 -2.36 -10.47
C GLU A 102 11.10 -1.26 -9.94
N ALA A 103 10.54 -0.18 -9.38
CA ALA A 103 11.30 0.87 -8.71
C ALA A 103 11.97 0.40 -7.41
N GLY A 104 11.74 -0.84 -6.98
CA GLY A 104 12.34 -1.43 -5.78
C GLY A 104 11.56 -1.23 -4.49
N ILE A 105 10.29 -0.83 -4.59
CA ILE A 105 9.35 -0.76 -3.47
C ILE A 105 8.54 -2.04 -3.43
N THR A 106 8.54 -2.75 -2.32
CA THR A 106 7.67 -3.93 -2.16
C THR A 106 6.22 -3.50 -2.01
N VAL A 107 5.34 -3.99 -2.89
CA VAL A 107 3.93 -3.60 -2.91
C VAL A 107 3.06 -4.69 -2.27
N PHE A 108 2.26 -4.30 -1.28
CA PHE A 108 1.17 -5.12 -0.73
C PHE A 108 -0.15 -4.55 -1.18
N SER A 109 -0.81 -5.27 -2.08
CA SER A 109 -2.02 -4.81 -2.76
C SER A 109 -3.29 -5.38 -2.14
N ASN A 110 -4.29 -4.51 -1.95
CA ASN A 110 -5.66 -4.91 -1.62
C ASN A 110 -6.53 -5.05 -2.88
N ALA A 111 -6.04 -4.64 -4.06
CA ALA A 111 -6.77 -4.76 -5.32
C ALA A 111 -6.85 -6.20 -5.81
N SER A 112 -7.85 -6.50 -6.64
CA SER A 112 -8.01 -7.83 -7.24
C SER A 112 -7.13 -8.06 -8.47
N ALA A 113 -6.52 -7.02 -9.01
CA ALA A 113 -5.82 -7.02 -10.29
C ALA A 113 -4.78 -8.14 -10.43
N HIS A 114 -3.98 -8.37 -9.41
CA HIS A 114 -2.84 -9.29 -9.47
C HIS A 114 -3.03 -10.59 -8.68
N ARG A 115 -4.23 -10.86 -8.15
CA ARG A 115 -4.49 -12.05 -7.30
C ARG A 115 -4.28 -13.40 -8.02
N ARG A 116 -4.33 -13.41 -9.36
CA ARG A 116 -4.17 -14.62 -10.19
C ARG A 116 -2.97 -14.53 -11.13
N VAL A 117 -2.07 -13.59 -10.88
CA VAL A 117 -0.86 -13.44 -11.68
C VAL A 117 0.23 -14.35 -11.10
N ASP A 118 0.83 -15.18 -11.95
CA ASP A 118 1.91 -16.06 -11.55
C ASP A 118 3.08 -15.26 -10.96
N GLY A 119 3.62 -15.76 -9.85
CA GLY A 119 4.70 -15.08 -9.12
C GLY A 119 4.26 -13.99 -8.17
N VAL A 120 2.98 -13.61 -8.14
CA VAL A 120 2.40 -12.70 -7.15
C VAL A 120 1.61 -13.51 -6.12
N PRO A 121 2.10 -13.68 -4.89
CA PRO A 121 1.40 -14.48 -3.90
C PRO A 121 0.12 -13.80 -3.44
N LEU A 122 -0.96 -14.57 -3.38
CA LEU A 122 -2.18 -14.19 -2.68
C LEU A 122 -2.08 -14.70 -1.25
N VAL A 123 -2.03 -13.79 -0.28
CA VAL A 123 -1.67 -14.12 1.09
C VAL A 123 -2.80 -13.83 2.06
N ILE A 124 -3.07 -14.80 2.91
CA ILE A 124 -3.84 -14.70 4.13
C ILE A 124 -2.90 -15.15 5.25
N PRO A 125 -2.36 -14.23 6.06
CA PRO A 125 -1.26 -14.56 6.98
C PRO A 125 -1.56 -15.73 7.93
N GLU A 126 -2.81 -15.89 8.33
CA GLU A 126 -3.26 -16.98 9.21
C GLU A 126 -3.29 -18.34 8.53
N ILE A 127 -3.23 -18.39 7.20
CA ILE A 127 -3.39 -19.62 6.39
C ILE A 127 -2.10 -19.98 5.66
N ASN A 128 -1.49 -19.01 4.97
CA ASN A 128 -0.38 -19.26 4.05
C ASN A 128 0.72 -18.20 4.13
N ALA A 129 1.10 -17.79 5.33
CA ALA A 129 2.16 -16.79 5.54
C ALA A 129 3.50 -17.17 4.86
N GLU A 130 3.76 -18.46 4.68
CA GLU A 130 4.94 -18.98 3.99
C GLU A 130 5.02 -18.56 2.52
N ALA A 131 3.88 -18.23 1.89
CA ALA A 131 3.85 -17.71 0.52
C ALA A 131 4.56 -16.34 0.37
N LEU A 132 4.79 -15.62 1.48
CA LEU A 132 5.58 -14.39 1.50
C LEU A 132 7.09 -14.65 1.44
N ARG A 133 7.53 -15.89 1.62
CA ARG A 133 8.96 -16.22 1.53
C ARG A 133 9.36 -16.31 0.07
N PRO A 134 10.19 -15.39 -0.44
CA PRO A 134 10.68 -15.47 -1.81
C PRO A 134 11.50 -16.74 -2.00
N ALA A 135 11.51 -17.27 -3.21
CA ALA A 135 12.44 -18.32 -3.58
C ALA A 135 13.90 -17.85 -3.34
N SER A 136 14.79 -18.80 -3.05
CA SER A 136 16.18 -18.47 -2.77
C SER A 136 16.79 -17.60 -3.88
N GLY A 137 17.41 -16.48 -3.51
CA GLY A 137 18.01 -15.54 -4.45
C GLY A 137 17.05 -14.51 -5.07
N THR A 138 15.77 -14.51 -4.69
CA THR A 138 14.80 -13.51 -5.15
C THR A 138 14.33 -12.64 -4.00
N HIS A 139 13.78 -11.49 -4.32
CA HIS A 139 13.12 -10.59 -3.36
C HIS A 139 11.64 -10.50 -3.67
N LEU A 140 10.81 -10.58 -2.64
CA LEU A 140 9.39 -10.29 -2.79
C LEU A 140 9.22 -8.83 -3.23
N ARG A 141 8.58 -8.61 -4.37
CA ARG A 141 8.32 -7.28 -4.92
C ARG A 141 6.84 -6.92 -4.88
N HIS A 142 5.99 -7.92 -4.93
CA HIS A 142 4.55 -7.73 -5.00
C HIS A 142 3.84 -8.88 -4.30
N ALA A 143 2.86 -8.56 -3.49
CA ALA A 143 1.96 -9.52 -2.86
C ALA A 143 0.56 -8.93 -2.82
N CYS A 144 -0.44 -9.79 -2.94
CA CYS A 144 -1.84 -9.39 -2.84
C CYS A 144 -2.47 -9.92 -1.55
N ALA A 145 -3.30 -9.08 -0.95
CA ALA A 145 -4.22 -9.49 0.09
C ALA A 145 -5.63 -9.63 -0.48
N THR A 146 -6.45 -10.45 0.11
CA THR A 146 -7.86 -10.53 -0.22
C THR A 146 -8.72 -9.96 0.90
N ASN A 147 -9.92 -9.53 0.56
CA ASN A 147 -10.91 -9.11 1.54
C ASN A 147 -11.57 -10.38 2.10
N CYS A 148 -11.04 -10.91 3.19
CA CYS A 148 -11.26 -12.27 3.66
C CYS A 148 -12.41 -12.43 4.63
N THR A 149 -13.47 -11.63 4.55
CA THR A 149 -14.59 -11.72 5.49
C THR A 149 -15.29 -13.07 5.49
N LEU A 150 -15.21 -13.83 4.39
CA LEU A 150 -15.89 -15.11 4.23
C LEU A 150 -14.97 -16.34 4.26
N LEU A 151 -13.66 -16.16 4.11
CA LEU A 151 -12.71 -17.28 4.08
C LEU A 151 -12.64 -18.09 5.38
N PRO A 152 -12.71 -17.49 6.58
CA PRO A 152 -12.79 -18.26 7.81
C PRO A 152 -14.05 -19.11 7.95
N LEU A 153 -15.07 -18.88 7.13
CA LEU A 153 -16.31 -19.67 7.12
C LEU A 153 -16.25 -20.88 6.16
N VAL A 154 -15.21 -20.98 5.32
CA VAL A 154 -15.05 -22.03 4.30
C VAL A 154 -14.03 -23.09 4.76
N PHE A 155 -13.25 -22.79 5.79
CA PHE A 155 -12.30 -23.68 6.46
C PHE A 155 -12.78 -23.88 7.93
#